data_731a45f5c406b03c188ae22508301f4f
#
_entry.id   731a45f5c406b03c188ae22508301f4f
#
_cell.length_a   1.000
_cell.length_b   1.000
_cell.length_c   1.000
_cell.angle_alpha   90.00
_cell.angle_beta   90.00
_cell.angle_gamma   90.00
#
_symmetry.space_group_name_H-M   'P 1'
#
loop_
_entity.id
_entity.type
_entity.pdbx_description
1 polymer ?
#
loop_
_entity_poly.entity_id
_entity_poly.type
_entity_poly.pdbx_seq_one_letter_code
_entity_poly.pdbx_strand_id
1 'polypeptide(L)'
;AKDLVKSGADAVKVGIGPGSICTTRMVAGVGVPQVSAVSNVARALEGTGVPLIADGGLRYSGDIAKVLAAGAYSVMIGGMFAGTDEAPGEVEIYQGRSYKSYRGMGSLGAMSGKDGSSDRYFQETSDKEKLVPEGIEGRVPYKGPVIGVIYQIIGGIRSSMGYTGCADIDEMRTKPAFVRVTNAGVTESHVHDVTITKEAPNYRRD
;
A
#
# COMPACT_ATOMS: atom_id res chain seq x y z
N ALA A 1 -17.16 -2.79 -8.63
CA ALA A 1 -16.58 -4.10 -8.98
C ALA A 1 -17.46 -4.86 -9.98
N LYS A 2 -18.73 -5.13 -9.62
CA LYS A 2 -19.64 -5.90 -10.51
C LYS A 2 -19.78 -5.31 -11.92
N ASP A 3 -19.82 -4.00 -12.03
CA ASP A 3 -19.92 -3.35 -13.34
C ASP A 3 -18.63 -3.42 -14.14
N LEU A 4 -17.46 -3.38 -13.49
CA LEU A 4 -16.17 -3.63 -14.13
C LEU A 4 -16.10 -5.05 -14.71
N VAL A 5 -16.55 -6.06 -13.94
CA VAL A 5 -16.62 -7.45 -14.43
C VAL A 5 -17.53 -7.56 -15.63
N LYS A 6 -18.74 -6.93 -15.61
CA LYS A 6 -19.66 -6.90 -16.76
C LYS A 6 -19.04 -6.23 -17.98
N SER A 7 -18.16 -5.25 -17.77
CA SER A 7 -17.42 -4.56 -18.83
C SER A 7 -16.18 -5.31 -19.31
N GLY A 8 -15.94 -6.53 -18.82
CA GLY A 8 -14.84 -7.41 -19.27
C GLY A 8 -13.51 -7.21 -18.56
N ALA A 9 -13.49 -6.67 -17.34
CA ALA A 9 -12.25 -6.55 -16.58
C ALA A 9 -11.71 -7.93 -16.17
N ASP A 10 -10.42 -8.18 -16.41
CA ASP A 10 -9.72 -9.42 -16.03
C ASP A 10 -9.30 -9.44 -14.56
N ALA A 11 -9.22 -8.28 -13.91
CA ALA A 11 -8.95 -8.11 -12.48
C ALA A 11 -9.56 -6.81 -11.97
N VAL A 12 -9.84 -6.73 -10.67
CA VAL A 12 -10.30 -5.50 -10.03
C VAL A 12 -9.30 -5.04 -8.98
N LYS A 13 -8.81 -3.81 -9.11
CA LYS A 13 -7.89 -3.18 -8.14
C LYS A 13 -8.67 -2.30 -7.18
N VAL A 14 -8.38 -2.43 -5.88
CA VAL A 14 -9.07 -1.75 -4.79
C VAL A 14 -8.11 -0.93 -3.95
N GLY A 15 -8.40 0.35 -3.82
CA GLY A 15 -7.64 1.27 -2.97
C GLY A 15 -7.74 2.71 -3.46
N ILE A 16 -8.63 3.49 -2.85
CA ILE A 16 -8.74 4.94 -3.08
C ILE A 16 -8.16 5.65 -1.86
N GLY A 17 -7.01 6.30 -2.07
CA GLY A 17 -6.35 7.14 -1.11
C GLY A 17 -5.67 6.48 0.11
N PRO A 18 -5.36 5.16 0.17
CA PRO A 18 -4.69 4.58 1.33
C PRO A 18 -3.16 4.76 1.31
N GLY A 19 -2.56 5.20 0.20
CA GLY A 19 -1.12 5.37 0.06
C GLY A 19 -0.56 6.44 1.00
N SER A 20 0.68 6.27 1.46
CA SER A 20 1.34 7.17 2.42
C SER A 20 1.56 8.59 1.91
N ILE A 21 1.59 8.76 0.58
CA ILE A 21 1.78 10.04 -0.11
C ILE A 21 0.48 10.58 -0.72
N CYS A 22 -0.65 9.90 -0.50
CA CYS A 22 -1.95 10.26 -1.04
C CYS A 22 -2.70 11.18 -0.08
N THR A 23 -3.29 12.26 -0.61
CA THR A 23 -4.13 13.19 0.16
C THR A 23 -5.60 13.19 -0.26
N THR A 24 -6.00 12.30 -1.18
CA THR A 24 -7.37 12.20 -1.71
C THR A 24 -8.43 12.16 -0.61
N ARG A 25 -8.22 11.35 0.43
CA ARG A 25 -9.19 11.22 1.54
C ARG A 25 -9.41 12.53 2.31
N MET A 26 -8.39 13.39 2.35
CA MET A 26 -8.44 14.69 3.04
C MET A 26 -8.93 15.80 2.11
N VAL A 27 -8.44 15.83 0.86
CA VAL A 27 -8.74 16.87 -0.11
C VAL A 27 -10.12 16.69 -0.74
N ALA A 28 -10.45 15.45 -1.14
CA ALA A 28 -11.72 15.13 -1.77
C ALA A 28 -12.77 14.56 -0.80
N GLY A 29 -12.39 14.20 0.42
CA GLY A 29 -13.29 13.66 1.44
C GLY A 29 -13.85 12.28 1.12
N VAL A 30 -13.21 11.51 0.22
CA VAL A 30 -13.65 10.19 -0.22
C VAL A 30 -12.66 9.11 0.16
N GLY A 31 -13.15 7.89 0.34
CA GLY A 31 -12.36 6.72 0.65
C GLY A 31 -13.08 5.79 1.63
N VAL A 32 -12.65 4.53 1.63
CA VAL A 32 -13.14 3.48 2.53
C VAL A 32 -11.94 2.88 3.25
N PRO A 33 -12.01 2.55 4.55
CA PRO A 33 -10.94 1.82 5.24
C PRO A 33 -10.55 0.57 4.46
N GLN A 34 -9.23 0.36 4.25
CA GLN A 34 -8.74 -0.56 3.23
C GLN A 34 -9.20 -2.02 3.44
N VAL A 35 -9.16 -2.53 4.67
CA VAL A 35 -9.64 -3.90 4.96
C VAL A 35 -11.13 -4.05 4.61
N SER A 36 -11.96 -3.05 4.96
CA SER A 36 -13.38 -3.04 4.62
C SER A 36 -13.60 -2.98 3.11
N ALA A 37 -12.83 -2.14 2.40
CA ALA A 37 -12.91 -2.02 0.93
C ALA A 37 -12.58 -3.35 0.25
N VAL A 38 -11.46 -3.98 0.64
CA VAL A 38 -11.04 -5.30 0.12
C VAL A 38 -12.08 -6.37 0.40
N SER A 39 -12.55 -6.50 1.64
CA SER A 39 -13.55 -7.50 2.02
C SER A 39 -14.90 -7.31 1.30
N ASN A 40 -15.35 -6.07 1.13
CA ASN A 40 -16.59 -5.77 0.40
C ASN A 40 -16.49 -6.14 -1.08
N VAL A 41 -15.35 -5.82 -1.72
CA VAL A 41 -15.13 -6.16 -3.13
C VAL A 41 -14.91 -7.65 -3.32
N ALA A 42 -14.18 -8.33 -2.41
CA ALA A 42 -14.00 -9.77 -2.44
C ALA A 42 -15.36 -10.49 -2.46
N ARG A 43 -16.28 -10.11 -1.56
CA ARG A 43 -17.66 -10.64 -1.56
C ARG A 43 -18.42 -10.32 -2.84
N ALA A 44 -18.22 -9.15 -3.42
CA ALA A 44 -18.88 -8.77 -4.67
C ALA A 44 -18.38 -9.56 -5.89
N LEU A 45 -17.15 -10.06 -5.85
CA LEU A 45 -16.49 -10.84 -6.90
C LEU A 45 -16.63 -12.35 -6.70
N GLU A 46 -17.23 -12.79 -5.61
CA GLU A 46 -17.44 -14.21 -5.33
C GLU A 46 -18.17 -14.91 -6.48
N GLY A 47 -17.65 -16.06 -6.92
CA GLY A 47 -18.18 -16.82 -8.04
C GLY A 47 -17.92 -16.27 -9.44
N THR A 48 -17.30 -15.10 -9.57
CA THR A 48 -17.01 -14.51 -10.91
C THR A 48 -15.72 -15.01 -11.55
N GLY A 49 -14.80 -15.56 -10.78
CA GLY A 49 -13.44 -15.93 -11.23
C GLY A 49 -12.50 -14.74 -11.42
N VAL A 50 -12.95 -13.50 -11.25
CA VAL A 50 -12.14 -12.29 -11.42
C VAL A 50 -11.35 -11.98 -10.15
N PRO A 51 -10.00 -11.93 -10.20
CA PRO A 51 -9.17 -11.72 -9.03
C PRO A 51 -9.20 -10.26 -8.54
N LEU A 52 -8.93 -10.09 -7.24
CA LEU A 52 -8.83 -8.82 -6.55
C LEU A 52 -7.37 -8.47 -6.27
N ILE A 53 -6.99 -7.23 -6.56
CA ILE A 53 -5.68 -6.64 -6.22
C ILE A 53 -5.90 -5.60 -5.11
N ALA A 54 -5.28 -5.78 -3.94
CA ALA A 54 -5.31 -4.77 -2.88
C ALA A 54 -4.19 -3.76 -3.08
N ASP A 55 -4.54 -2.48 -3.29
CA ASP A 55 -3.61 -1.41 -3.61
C ASP A 55 -3.51 -0.38 -2.50
N GLY A 56 -2.31 -0.22 -1.96
CA GLY A 56 -1.96 0.84 -1.04
C GLY A 56 -2.26 0.57 0.44
N GLY A 57 -1.69 1.40 1.30
CA GLY A 57 -1.82 1.31 2.75
C GLY A 57 -1.00 0.20 3.41
N LEU A 58 -0.13 -0.47 2.66
CA LEU A 58 0.71 -1.57 3.13
C LEU A 58 2.05 -1.01 3.65
N ARG A 59 2.30 -1.13 4.96
CA ARG A 59 3.51 -0.64 5.65
C ARG A 59 4.41 -1.77 6.13
N TYR A 60 3.81 -2.89 6.48
CA TYR A 60 4.47 -4.08 7.01
C TYR A 60 4.04 -5.34 6.24
N SER A 61 4.83 -6.40 6.28
CA SER A 61 4.44 -7.71 5.73
C SER A 61 3.15 -8.24 6.34
N GLY A 62 2.88 -7.95 7.61
CA GLY A 62 1.63 -8.29 8.28
C GLY A 62 0.39 -7.62 7.67
N ASP A 63 0.53 -6.43 7.07
CA ASP A 63 -0.58 -5.78 6.37
C ASP A 63 -0.94 -6.55 5.09
N ILE A 64 0.07 -7.13 4.40
CA ILE A 64 -0.14 -7.98 3.23
C ILE A 64 -0.90 -9.25 3.64
N ALA A 65 -0.49 -9.92 4.72
CA ALA A 65 -1.22 -11.06 5.26
C ALA A 65 -2.69 -10.73 5.57
N LYS A 66 -2.95 -9.55 6.14
CA LYS A 66 -4.32 -9.09 6.44
C LYS A 66 -5.16 -8.87 5.18
N VAL A 67 -4.62 -8.24 4.14
CA VAL A 67 -5.43 -8.02 2.92
C VAL A 67 -5.63 -9.31 2.13
N LEU A 68 -4.71 -10.26 2.16
CA LEU A 68 -4.92 -11.61 1.63
C LEU A 68 -6.07 -12.29 2.39
N ALA A 69 -6.04 -12.30 3.73
CA ALA A 69 -7.12 -12.84 4.56
C ALA A 69 -8.46 -12.11 4.34
N ALA A 70 -8.44 -10.83 3.92
CA ALA A 70 -9.65 -10.10 3.53
C ALA A 70 -10.19 -10.47 2.13
N GLY A 71 -9.49 -11.34 1.38
CA GLY A 71 -9.91 -11.89 0.09
C GLY A 71 -9.10 -11.42 -1.12
N ALA A 72 -8.03 -10.65 -0.96
CA ALA A 72 -7.17 -10.26 -2.08
C ALA A 72 -6.38 -11.46 -2.62
N TYR A 73 -6.12 -11.47 -3.93
CA TYR A 73 -5.26 -12.46 -4.60
C TYR A 73 -3.81 -11.96 -4.71
N SER A 74 -3.64 -10.68 -4.86
CA SER A 74 -2.35 -10.02 -4.97
C SER A 74 -2.40 -8.61 -4.37
N VAL A 75 -1.23 -7.98 -4.27
CA VAL A 75 -1.10 -6.64 -3.68
C VAL A 75 -0.31 -5.72 -4.60
N MET A 76 -0.66 -4.43 -4.58
CA MET A 76 0.15 -3.37 -5.18
C MET A 76 0.84 -2.57 -4.07
N ILE A 77 2.15 -2.41 -4.19
CA ILE A 77 3.00 -1.82 -3.15
C ILE A 77 3.72 -0.59 -3.71
N GLY A 78 3.55 0.55 -3.06
CA GLY A 78 4.28 1.79 -3.37
C GLY A 78 5.38 2.06 -2.34
N GLY A 79 5.03 2.54 -1.16
CA GLY A 79 5.96 3.04 -0.15
C GLY A 79 7.02 2.06 0.32
N MET A 80 6.72 0.77 0.40
CA MET A 80 7.71 -0.24 0.79
C MET A 80 8.82 -0.39 -0.25
N PHE A 81 8.52 -0.19 -1.55
CA PHE A 81 9.50 -0.29 -2.64
C PHE A 81 10.12 1.06 -3.02
N ALA A 82 9.51 2.17 -2.65
CA ALA A 82 9.94 3.50 -3.10
C ALA A 82 11.40 3.85 -2.78
N GLY A 83 11.98 3.29 -1.71
CA GLY A 83 13.38 3.50 -1.33
C GLY A 83 14.40 2.54 -1.95
N THR A 84 13.97 1.65 -2.84
CA THR A 84 14.86 0.64 -3.44
C THR A 84 15.63 1.15 -4.64
N ASP A 85 16.71 0.47 -5.02
CA ASP A 85 17.52 0.83 -6.19
C ASP A 85 16.70 0.87 -7.47
N GLU A 86 15.79 -0.09 -7.64
CA GLU A 86 14.99 -0.28 -8.84
C GLU A 86 13.82 0.68 -8.94
N ALA A 87 13.41 1.33 -7.84
CA ALA A 87 12.38 2.36 -7.85
C ALA A 87 12.90 3.65 -8.52
N PRO A 88 12.06 4.41 -9.25
CA PRO A 88 12.45 5.72 -9.76
C PRO A 88 12.73 6.70 -8.62
N GLY A 89 13.44 7.76 -8.92
CA GLY A 89 13.83 8.81 -7.97
C GLY A 89 15.32 8.82 -7.68
N GLU A 90 15.81 9.98 -7.32
CA GLU A 90 17.21 10.24 -7.04
C GLU A 90 17.56 9.88 -5.60
N VAL A 91 18.81 9.44 -5.37
CA VAL A 91 19.33 9.24 -4.01
C VAL A 91 19.81 10.59 -3.48
N GLU A 92 19.30 11.00 -2.34
CA GLU A 92 19.64 12.25 -1.65
C GLU A 92 20.31 11.94 -0.31
N ILE A 93 21.30 12.77 0.05
CA ILE A 93 21.86 12.72 1.42
C ILE A 93 21.22 13.83 2.24
N TYR A 94 20.60 13.45 3.35
CA TYR A 94 19.98 14.37 4.28
C TYR A 94 20.32 13.98 5.72
N GLN A 95 20.84 14.91 6.48
CA GLN A 95 21.30 14.69 7.87
C GLN A 95 22.20 13.44 8.04
N GLY A 96 23.11 13.24 7.07
CA GLY A 96 24.05 12.12 7.10
C GLY A 96 23.46 10.73 6.74
N ARG A 97 22.23 10.69 6.26
CA ARG A 97 21.56 9.44 5.82
C ARG A 97 21.12 9.54 4.36
N SER A 98 21.11 8.41 3.68
CA SER A 98 20.63 8.32 2.28
C SER A 98 19.12 8.13 2.24
N TYR A 99 18.48 8.90 1.35
CA TYR A 99 17.04 8.86 1.05
C TYR A 99 16.83 8.77 -0.45
N LYS A 100 15.64 8.35 -0.88
CA LYS A 100 15.17 8.51 -2.27
C LYS A 100 13.98 9.44 -2.31
N SER A 101 13.90 10.25 -3.35
CA SER A 101 12.73 11.05 -3.64
C SER A 101 11.54 10.11 -3.93
N TYR A 102 10.38 10.46 -3.41
CA TYR A 102 9.14 9.71 -3.59
C TYR A 102 7.97 10.68 -3.71
N ARG A 103 7.20 10.55 -4.79
CA ARG A 103 6.06 11.43 -5.03
C ARG A 103 4.80 10.66 -5.38
N GLY A 104 3.65 11.21 -4.98
CA GLY A 104 2.35 10.71 -5.38
C GLY A 104 2.03 11.03 -6.84
N MET A 105 1.28 10.19 -7.50
CA MET A 105 0.78 10.45 -8.85
C MET A 105 -0.11 11.69 -8.91
N GLY A 106 -0.81 12.04 -7.82
CA GLY A 106 -1.59 13.25 -7.67
C GLY A 106 -0.81 14.45 -7.12
N SER A 107 0.53 14.41 -7.06
CA SER A 107 1.37 15.56 -6.70
C SER A 107 1.50 16.54 -7.85
N LEU A 108 1.77 17.81 -7.55
CA LEU A 108 1.95 18.85 -8.56
C LEU A 108 3.03 18.49 -9.58
N GLY A 109 4.18 17.97 -9.13
CA GLY A 109 5.26 17.55 -10.01
C GLY A 109 4.92 16.35 -10.89
N ALA A 110 4.05 15.44 -10.43
CA ALA A 110 3.60 14.33 -11.25
C ALA A 110 2.53 14.74 -12.26
N MET A 111 1.62 15.63 -11.89
CA MET A 111 0.52 16.07 -12.77
C MET A 111 0.96 17.07 -13.83
N SER A 112 1.94 17.92 -13.53
CA SER A 112 2.36 19.03 -14.42
C SER A 112 3.37 18.65 -15.49
N GLY A 113 3.81 17.39 -15.58
CA GLY A 113 4.72 16.91 -16.62
C GLY A 113 4.07 16.82 -18.00
N LYS A 114 4.87 16.76 -19.07
CA LYS A 114 4.40 16.63 -20.45
C LYS A 114 3.61 15.34 -20.69
N ASP A 115 3.96 14.27 -19.92
CA ASP A 115 3.24 13.01 -19.83
C ASP A 115 2.66 12.86 -18.42
N GLY A 116 2.11 13.94 -17.89
CA GLY A 116 1.64 14.03 -16.52
C GLY A 116 0.39 13.19 -16.24
N SER A 117 0.12 12.95 -14.96
CA SER A 117 -0.99 12.13 -14.49
C SER A 117 -2.28 12.92 -14.21
N SER A 118 -2.39 14.17 -14.70
CA SER A 118 -3.54 15.05 -14.45
C SER A 118 -4.88 14.48 -14.95
N ASP A 119 -4.87 13.76 -16.07
CA ASP A 119 -6.02 13.06 -16.62
C ASP A 119 -6.63 12.05 -15.65
N ARG A 120 -5.77 11.35 -14.90
CA ARG A 120 -6.18 10.39 -13.86
C ARG A 120 -6.98 11.04 -12.73
N TYR A 121 -6.81 12.35 -12.53
CA TYR A 121 -7.50 13.14 -11.52
C TYR A 121 -8.58 14.05 -12.13
N PHE A 122 -9.00 13.77 -13.38
CA PHE A 122 -10.02 14.53 -14.10
C PHE A 122 -9.69 16.02 -14.26
N GLN A 123 -8.40 16.33 -14.37
CA GLN A 123 -7.88 17.70 -14.48
C GLN A 123 -7.15 17.87 -15.81
N GLU A 124 -7.83 18.45 -16.79
CA GLU A 124 -7.35 18.62 -18.17
C GLU A 124 -6.52 19.90 -18.39
N THR A 125 -6.19 20.64 -17.33
CA THR A 125 -5.46 21.89 -17.46
C THR A 125 -3.95 21.69 -17.43
N SER A 126 -3.24 22.40 -18.34
CA SER A 126 -1.77 22.52 -18.32
C SER A 126 -1.26 23.63 -17.37
N ASP A 127 -2.17 24.45 -16.84
CA ASP A 127 -1.87 25.54 -15.93
C ASP A 127 -1.68 24.99 -14.51
N LYS A 128 -0.43 25.01 -14.06
CA LYS A 128 -0.05 24.46 -12.74
C LYS A 128 -0.78 25.13 -11.57
N GLU A 129 -1.13 26.38 -11.69
CA GLU A 129 -1.79 27.15 -10.62
C GLU A 129 -3.27 26.75 -10.47
N LYS A 130 -3.84 26.08 -11.48
CA LYS A 130 -5.21 25.57 -11.46
C LYS A 130 -5.33 24.09 -11.06
N LEU A 131 -4.20 23.37 -10.96
CA LEU A 131 -4.20 21.99 -10.50
C LEU A 131 -4.52 21.90 -9.01
N VAL A 132 -5.38 20.95 -8.66
CA VAL A 132 -5.68 20.60 -7.27
C VAL A 132 -4.99 19.28 -6.93
N PRO A 133 -3.87 19.29 -6.19
CA PRO A 133 -3.12 18.08 -5.91
C PRO A 133 -3.85 17.17 -4.90
N GLU A 134 -3.81 15.88 -5.16
CA GLU A 134 -4.27 14.81 -4.28
C GLU A 134 -3.10 13.92 -3.80
N GLY A 135 -1.90 14.43 -3.82
CA GLY A 135 -0.68 13.77 -3.38
C GLY A 135 0.43 14.75 -3.07
N ILE A 136 1.41 14.26 -2.33
CA ILE A 136 2.59 15.05 -1.93
C ILE A 136 3.86 14.53 -2.60
N GLU A 137 4.90 15.34 -2.54
CA GLU A 137 6.28 14.99 -2.83
C GLU A 137 7.07 14.93 -1.53
N GLY A 138 7.87 13.91 -1.37
CA GLY A 138 8.64 13.68 -0.15
C GLY A 138 9.83 12.78 -0.42
N ARG A 139 10.40 12.24 0.62
CA ARG A 139 11.53 11.29 0.57
C ARG A 139 11.29 10.13 1.52
N VAL A 140 11.83 8.99 1.17
CA VAL A 140 11.82 7.77 1.99
C VAL A 140 13.26 7.30 2.22
N PRO A 141 13.54 6.63 3.33
CA PRO A 141 14.87 6.05 3.56
C PRO A 141 15.28 5.12 2.42
N TYR A 142 16.52 5.27 1.97
CA TYR A 142 17.11 4.36 1.00
C TYR A 142 17.26 2.95 1.60
N LYS A 143 16.94 1.92 0.82
CA LYS A 143 16.84 0.53 1.29
C LYS A 143 17.76 -0.45 0.54
N GLY A 144 18.50 0.02 -0.47
CA GLY A 144 19.28 -0.85 -1.35
C GLY A 144 18.39 -1.67 -2.31
N PRO A 145 18.87 -2.82 -2.80
CA PRO A 145 18.17 -3.64 -3.78
C PRO A 145 16.80 -4.13 -3.29
N VAL A 146 15.80 -4.13 -4.19
CA VAL A 146 14.43 -4.56 -3.91
C VAL A 146 14.34 -6.00 -3.42
N ILE A 147 15.26 -6.86 -3.84
CA ILE A 147 15.26 -8.27 -3.45
C ILE A 147 15.34 -8.48 -1.94
N GLY A 148 16.08 -7.61 -1.22
CA GLY A 148 16.14 -7.64 0.23
C GLY A 148 14.78 -7.34 0.87
N VAL A 149 14.05 -6.37 0.33
CA VAL A 149 12.70 -6.01 0.79
C VAL A 149 11.72 -7.15 0.51
N ILE A 150 11.77 -7.73 -0.70
CA ILE A 150 10.91 -8.87 -1.08
C ILE A 150 11.16 -10.07 -0.16
N TYR A 151 12.43 -10.36 0.16
CA TYR A 151 12.77 -11.45 1.06
C TYR A 151 12.11 -11.29 2.45
N GLN A 152 12.16 -10.08 3.02
CA GLN A 152 11.52 -9.77 4.29
C GLN A 152 9.98 -9.88 4.22
N ILE A 153 9.38 -9.41 3.12
CA ILE A 153 7.94 -9.51 2.89
C ILE A 153 7.51 -10.98 2.84
N ILE A 154 8.17 -11.79 2.02
CA ILE A 154 7.84 -13.22 1.88
C ILE A 154 8.03 -13.95 3.21
N GLY A 155 9.11 -13.66 3.94
CA GLY A 155 9.35 -14.22 5.26
C GLY A 155 8.20 -13.92 6.23
N GLY A 156 7.74 -12.66 6.27
CA GLY A 156 6.62 -12.24 7.12
C GLY A 156 5.29 -12.91 6.74
N ILE A 157 5.02 -13.06 5.43
CA ILE A 157 3.81 -13.77 4.97
C ILE A 157 3.88 -15.25 5.36
N ARG A 158 5.02 -15.92 5.17
CA ARG A 158 5.22 -17.32 5.58
C ARG A 158 5.03 -17.50 7.09
N SER A 159 5.55 -16.57 7.90
CA SER A 159 5.32 -16.59 9.35
C SER A 159 3.83 -16.48 9.68
N SER A 160 3.10 -15.58 9.01
CA SER A 160 1.65 -15.44 9.19
C SER A 160 0.91 -16.71 8.81
N MET A 161 1.27 -17.35 7.69
CA MET A 161 0.70 -18.64 7.27
C MET A 161 0.97 -19.72 8.31
N GLY A 162 2.16 -19.78 8.88
CA GLY A 162 2.50 -20.72 9.94
C GLY A 162 1.65 -20.53 11.20
N TYR A 163 1.49 -19.28 11.66
CA TYR A 163 0.66 -18.98 12.84
C TYR A 163 -0.84 -19.25 12.62
N THR A 164 -1.33 -19.09 11.40
CA THR A 164 -2.74 -19.30 11.06
C THR A 164 -3.04 -20.72 10.54
N GLY A 165 -2.02 -21.57 10.42
CA GLY A 165 -2.17 -22.96 9.95
C GLY A 165 -2.56 -23.06 8.47
N CYS A 166 -2.16 -22.07 7.65
CA CYS A 166 -2.46 -22.03 6.22
C CYS A 166 -1.30 -22.62 5.40
N ALA A 167 -1.57 -23.64 4.60
CA ALA A 167 -0.57 -24.31 3.75
C ALA A 167 -0.25 -23.50 2.47
N ASP A 168 -1.21 -22.76 1.97
CA ASP A 168 -1.11 -21.96 0.74
C ASP A 168 -1.86 -20.61 0.84
N ILE A 169 -1.83 -19.84 -0.22
CA ILE A 169 -2.47 -18.51 -0.29
C ILE A 169 -4.00 -18.63 -0.33
N ASP A 170 -4.56 -19.67 -0.92
CA ASP A 170 -6.01 -19.86 -0.96
C ASP A 170 -6.56 -20.16 0.43
N GLU A 171 -5.85 -20.94 1.21
CA GLU A 171 -6.16 -21.14 2.64
C GLU A 171 -6.01 -19.82 3.42
N MET A 172 -4.96 -19.04 3.16
CA MET A 172 -4.76 -17.72 3.78
C MET A 172 -5.89 -16.73 3.48
N ARG A 173 -6.55 -16.87 2.34
CA ARG A 173 -7.70 -16.04 1.93
C ARG A 173 -9.01 -16.45 2.58
N THR A 174 -9.13 -17.67 3.08
CA THR A 174 -10.40 -18.26 3.49
C THR A 174 -10.46 -18.71 4.95
N LYS A 175 -9.34 -19.11 5.55
CA LYS A 175 -9.31 -19.68 6.93
C LYS A 175 -9.16 -18.63 8.04
N PRO A 176 -8.27 -17.60 7.93
CA PRO A 176 -8.01 -16.71 9.03
C PRO A 176 -9.22 -15.86 9.42
N ALA A 177 -9.35 -15.63 10.73
CA ALA A 177 -10.36 -14.75 11.28
C ALA A 177 -9.74 -13.43 11.75
N PHE A 178 -10.50 -12.34 11.61
CA PHE A 178 -10.10 -11.03 12.10
C PHE A 178 -10.60 -10.79 13.52
N VAL A 179 -9.74 -10.17 14.33
CA VAL A 179 -10.11 -9.62 15.63
C VAL A 179 -10.06 -8.11 15.54
N ARG A 180 -11.12 -7.43 15.98
CA ARG A 180 -11.13 -5.97 16.09
C ARG A 180 -10.35 -5.56 17.33
N VAL A 181 -9.38 -4.66 17.14
CA VAL A 181 -8.58 -4.08 18.22
C VAL A 181 -8.87 -2.61 18.43
N THR A 182 -8.67 -2.11 19.64
CA THR A 182 -8.72 -0.68 19.99
C THR A 182 -7.38 -0.01 19.71
N ASN A 183 -7.29 1.31 19.84
CA ASN A 183 -6.02 2.02 19.76
C ASN A 183 -5.02 1.54 20.83
N ALA A 184 -5.49 1.15 22.01
CA ALA A 184 -4.64 0.55 23.05
C ALA A 184 -4.06 -0.79 22.57
N GLY A 185 -4.87 -1.66 21.93
CA GLY A 185 -4.40 -2.91 21.35
C GLY A 185 -3.44 -2.69 20.16
N VAL A 186 -3.60 -1.61 19.38
CA VAL A 186 -2.61 -1.24 18.36
C VAL A 186 -1.28 -0.85 19.00
N THR A 187 -1.29 -0.07 20.08
CA THR A 187 -0.08 0.30 20.83
C THR A 187 0.63 -0.93 21.41
N GLU A 188 -0.14 -1.85 22.01
CA GLU A 188 0.37 -3.13 22.51
C GLU A 188 1.01 -4.00 21.41
N SER A 189 0.47 -3.94 20.19
CA SER A 189 0.97 -4.71 19.04
C SER A 189 2.31 -4.20 18.51
N HIS A 190 2.71 -2.98 18.85
CA HIS A 190 4.03 -2.43 18.55
C HIS A 190 5.00 -2.68 19.70
N VAL A 191 6.29 -2.58 19.41
CA VAL A 191 7.32 -2.56 20.45
C VAL A 191 7.03 -1.42 21.42
N HIS A 192 6.95 -1.72 22.72
CA HIS A 192 6.65 -0.76 23.78
C HIS A 192 7.52 -0.99 25.00
N ASP A 193 7.65 0.02 25.88
CA ASP A 193 8.41 -0.01 27.14
C ASP A 193 9.90 -0.34 27.01
N VAL A 194 10.47 -0.17 25.80
CA VAL A 194 11.90 -0.37 25.51
C VAL A 194 12.41 0.69 24.56
N THR A 195 13.72 0.99 24.65
CA THR A 195 14.41 1.82 23.66
C THR A 195 15.05 0.93 22.61
N ILE A 196 14.72 1.14 21.33
CA ILE A 196 15.33 0.39 20.23
C ILE A 196 16.78 0.84 20.07
N THR A 197 17.73 -0.04 20.30
CA THR A 197 19.16 0.21 20.11
C THR A 197 19.68 -0.31 18.76
N LYS A 198 18.95 -1.28 18.16
CA LYS A 198 19.22 -1.83 16.83
C LYS A 198 17.92 -2.10 16.11
N GLU A 199 17.69 -1.43 15.01
CA GLU A 199 16.50 -1.61 14.18
C GLU A 199 16.49 -2.99 13.50
N ALA A 200 15.30 -3.59 13.41
CA ALA A 200 15.09 -4.77 12.58
C ALA A 200 14.88 -4.34 11.12
N PRO A 201 15.31 -5.13 10.13
CA PRO A 201 15.20 -4.76 8.71
C PRO A 201 13.74 -4.65 8.22
N ASN A 202 12.80 -5.27 8.92
CA ASN A 202 11.39 -5.39 8.56
C ASN A 202 10.44 -4.64 9.52
N TYR A 203 10.99 -3.90 10.50
CA TYR A 203 10.20 -3.15 11.45
C TYR A 203 10.79 -1.76 11.70
N ARG A 204 9.96 -0.75 11.53
CA ARG A 204 10.21 0.64 11.95
C ARG A 204 8.96 1.17 12.63
N ARG A 205 9.17 1.95 13.67
CA ARG A 205 8.13 2.79 14.27
C ARG A 205 8.37 4.21 13.76
N ASP A 206 7.40 4.76 13.00
CA ASP A 206 7.40 6.15 12.56
C ASP A 206 7.03 7.07 13.72
#